data_ee06448f51319d4f313c921cff618c43
#
_entry.id   ee06448f51319d4f313c921cff618c43
#
_cell.length_a   1.000
_cell.length_b   1.000
_cell.length_c   1.000
_cell.angle_alpha   90.00
_cell.angle_beta   90.00
_cell.angle_gamma   90.00
#
_symmetry.space_group_name_H-M   'P 1'
#
loop_
_entity.id
_entity.type
_entity.pdbx_description
1 polymer ?
#
loop_
_entity_poly.entity_id
_entity_poly.type
_entity_poly.pdbx_seq_one_letter_code
_entity_poly.pdbx_strand_id
1 'polypeptide(L)'
;LKGGANHVYMSGPQPGGSDGTAGIFLLYEYPAGGTGATKYADGNHVVRAFPEGDFNVVQAAEIAEMQCPVRIEQYGLRDDSCGDGEYRGGCGMRRDVRILSDSASLSVLADHAVIPPFGVAGGYSGDANRFVVIRDGKTIQPSPVPGKVGDFALLKGDIVRMESSG
;
A
#
# COMPACT_ATOMS: atom_id res chain seq x y z
N LEU A 1 12.56 13.42 -3.73
CA LEU A 1 11.43 14.11 -3.06
C LEU A 1 10.42 13.06 -2.65
N LYS A 2 10.19 12.84 -1.36
CA LYS A 2 9.08 12.01 -0.92
C LYS A 2 7.81 12.85 -1.02
N GLY A 3 6.90 12.45 -1.83
CA GLY A 3 5.60 13.09 -1.91
C GLY A 3 4.53 12.04 -2.12
N GLY A 4 3.38 12.24 -1.54
CA GLY A 4 2.20 11.46 -1.80
C GLY A 4 1.64 10.76 -0.58
N ALA A 5 0.36 10.91 -0.43
CA ALA A 5 -0.45 10.18 0.53
C ALA A 5 -0.97 8.89 -0.13
N ASN A 6 -0.88 7.79 0.59
CA ASN A 6 -1.38 6.49 0.14
C ASN A 6 -2.38 5.96 1.16
N HIS A 7 -3.63 6.28 0.99
CA HIS A 7 -4.71 5.80 1.86
C HIS A 7 -5.39 4.60 1.24
N VAL A 8 -5.38 3.49 1.93
CA VAL A 8 -6.04 2.25 1.50
C VAL A 8 -6.99 1.79 2.59
N TYR A 9 -8.26 1.66 2.25
CA TYR A 9 -9.31 1.21 3.15
C TYR A 9 -9.91 -0.09 2.64
N MET A 10 -9.95 -1.10 3.49
CA MET A 10 -10.67 -2.35 3.25
C MET A 10 -11.70 -2.50 4.37
N SER A 11 -12.96 -2.66 4.02
CA SER A 11 -14.04 -2.79 4.99
C SER A 11 -15.06 -3.82 4.54
N GLY A 12 -15.73 -4.44 5.49
CA GLY A 12 -16.75 -5.43 5.18
C GLY A 12 -17.32 -6.09 6.44
N PRO A 13 -18.19 -7.09 6.26
CA PRO A 13 -18.73 -7.84 7.38
C PRO A 13 -17.63 -8.53 8.16
N GLN A 14 -17.69 -8.39 9.48
CA GLN A 14 -16.86 -9.16 10.40
C GLN A 14 -17.70 -10.33 10.94
N PRO A 15 -17.20 -11.57 10.94
CA PRO A 15 -17.87 -12.68 11.58
C PRO A 15 -18.23 -12.30 13.02
N GLY A 16 -19.43 -12.64 13.46
CA GLY A 16 -20.02 -12.17 14.71
C GLY A 16 -19.11 -12.30 15.92
N GLY A 17 -19.16 -11.28 16.77
CA GLY A 17 -18.59 -11.32 18.10
C GLY A 17 -19.23 -12.40 18.97
N SER A 18 -18.74 -12.58 20.17
CA SER A 18 -19.25 -13.59 21.13
C SER A 18 -20.74 -13.44 21.49
N ASP A 19 -21.35 -12.30 21.15
CA ASP A 19 -22.76 -11.98 21.35
C ASP A 19 -23.64 -12.22 20.11
N GLY A 20 -23.06 -12.71 19.00
CA GLY A 20 -23.77 -12.99 17.75
C GLY A 20 -24.14 -11.76 16.91
N THR A 21 -23.72 -10.55 17.31
CA THR A 21 -23.95 -9.34 16.52
C THR A 21 -22.97 -9.30 15.33
N ALA A 22 -23.51 -9.05 14.13
CA ALA A 22 -22.67 -8.84 12.95
C ALA A 22 -21.95 -7.49 13.07
N GLY A 23 -20.63 -7.54 13.13
CA GLY A 23 -19.77 -6.35 13.12
C GLY A 23 -19.36 -5.94 11.70
N ILE A 24 -18.70 -4.80 11.63
CA ILE A 24 -18.02 -4.34 10.42
C ILE A 24 -16.55 -4.20 10.78
N PHE A 25 -15.65 -4.79 9.99
CA PHE A 25 -14.24 -4.48 10.09
C PHE A 25 -13.88 -3.28 9.20
N LEU A 26 -12.89 -2.53 9.62
CA LEU A 26 -12.23 -1.51 8.84
C LEU A 26 -10.72 -1.67 9.02
N LEU A 27 -10.04 -2.09 7.98
CA LEU A 27 -8.59 -2.10 7.91
C LEU A 27 -8.12 -0.88 7.13
N TYR A 28 -7.38 -0.01 7.79
CA TYR A 28 -6.73 1.14 7.18
C TYR A 28 -5.24 0.87 7.05
N GLU A 29 -4.74 0.93 5.82
CA GLU A 29 -3.33 0.80 5.50
C GLU A 29 -2.81 2.10 4.89
N TYR A 30 -1.56 2.41 5.21
CA TYR A 30 -0.84 3.55 4.67
C TYR A 30 0.53 3.11 4.16
N PRO A 31 0.61 2.56 2.94
CA PRO A 31 1.88 2.10 2.36
C PRO A 31 2.90 3.24 2.27
N ALA A 32 4.01 3.09 2.98
CA ALA A 32 5.08 4.07 2.98
C ALA A 32 5.98 3.90 1.75
N GLY A 33 6.44 5.00 1.18
CA GLY A 33 7.38 5.00 0.05
C GLY A 33 8.83 5.19 0.47
N GLY A 34 9.73 5.17 -0.48
CA GLY A 34 11.12 5.55 -0.27
C GLY A 34 11.29 7.08 -0.16
N THR A 35 12.41 7.53 0.37
CA THR A 35 12.82 8.95 0.29
C THR A 35 13.75 9.15 -0.90
N GLY A 36 13.75 10.35 -1.47
CA GLY A 36 14.81 10.72 -2.43
C GLY A 36 16.18 10.70 -1.79
N ALA A 37 17.21 10.42 -2.59
CA ALA A 37 18.60 10.59 -2.20
C ALA A 37 18.93 12.07 -1.93
N THR A 38 19.98 12.29 -1.17
CA THR A 38 20.59 13.60 -0.95
C THR A 38 21.88 13.71 -1.77
N LYS A 39 22.53 14.87 -1.76
CA LYS A 39 23.83 15.02 -2.40
C LYS A 39 24.98 14.34 -1.64
N TYR A 40 24.70 13.66 -0.55
CA TYR A 40 25.72 13.04 0.31
C TYR A 40 25.44 11.58 0.65
N ALA A 41 24.21 11.09 0.42
CA ALA A 41 23.81 9.75 0.85
C ALA A 41 22.58 9.27 0.09
N ASP A 42 22.42 7.95 0.05
CA ASP A 42 21.25 7.27 -0.47
C ASP A 42 19.98 7.62 0.33
N GLY A 43 18.83 7.45 -0.29
CA GLY A 43 17.52 7.60 0.34
C GLY A 43 17.20 6.43 1.28
N ASN A 44 16.35 6.70 2.27
CA ASN A 44 15.89 5.67 3.19
C ASN A 44 14.71 4.89 2.59
N HIS A 45 14.67 3.58 2.84
CA HIS A 45 13.58 2.70 2.42
C HIS A 45 12.36 2.86 3.32
N VAL A 46 11.17 2.78 2.74
CA VAL A 46 9.87 2.65 3.47
C VAL A 46 9.73 3.66 4.60
N VAL A 47 9.86 4.93 4.30
CA VAL A 47 9.73 6.02 5.28
C VAL A 47 8.40 6.74 5.09
N ARG A 48 7.65 6.95 6.16
CA ARG A 48 6.44 7.78 6.13
C ARG A 48 6.79 9.26 6.01
N ALA A 49 5.88 10.04 5.45
CA ALA A 49 6.07 11.48 5.31
C ALA A 49 6.09 12.17 6.68
N PHE A 50 7.03 13.06 6.89
CA PHE A 50 7.19 13.83 8.13
C PHE A 50 5.89 14.51 8.62
N PRO A 51 5.05 15.13 7.74
CA PRO A 51 3.81 15.77 8.19
C PRO A 51 2.77 14.83 8.78
N GLU A 52 2.93 13.51 8.57
CA GLU A 52 1.98 12.49 9.01
C GLU A 52 2.40 11.78 10.29
N GLY A 53 3.47 12.24 10.91
CA GLY A 53 4.03 11.69 12.15
C GLY A 53 5.03 10.57 11.89
N ASP A 54 6.29 10.84 12.15
CA ASP A 54 7.42 9.93 11.93
C ASP A 54 7.36 8.64 12.78
N PHE A 55 6.53 8.63 13.81
CA PHE A 55 6.38 7.50 14.72
C PHE A 55 5.30 6.49 14.32
N ASN A 56 4.62 6.73 13.21
CA ASN A 56 3.63 5.78 12.70
C ASN A 56 4.34 4.62 12.00
N VAL A 57 4.23 3.45 12.58
CA VAL A 57 4.66 2.19 11.97
C VAL A 57 3.51 1.54 11.20
N VAL A 58 3.84 0.72 10.21
CA VAL A 58 2.86 -0.16 9.58
C VAL A 58 2.40 -1.17 10.63
N GLN A 59 1.10 -1.40 10.72
CA GLN A 59 0.54 -2.36 11.66
C GLN A 59 1.15 -3.75 11.46
N ALA A 60 1.57 -4.40 12.54
CA ALA A 60 2.08 -5.76 12.49
C ALA A 60 1.04 -6.71 11.87
N ALA A 61 1.52 -7.70 11.10
CA ALA A 61 0.64 -8.63 10.41
C ALA A 61 -0.29 -9.37 11.38
N GLU A 62 0.26 -9.81 12.49
CA GLU A 62 -0.47 -10.56 13.53
C GLU A 62 -1.61 -9.72 14.13
N ILE A 63 -1.38 -8.43 14.36
CA ILE A 63 -2.41 -7.53 14.91
C ILE A 63 -3.51 -7.29 13.88
N ALA A 64 -3.16 -7.08 12.60
CA ALA A 64 -4.14 -6.92 11.52
C ALA A 64 -5.01 -8.17 11.37
N GLU A 65 -4.40 -9.36 11.40
CA GLU A 65 -5.08 -10.65 11.29
C GLU A 65 -5.95 -10.99 12.51
N MET A 66 -5.57 -10.51 13.69
CA MET A 66 -6.39 -10.67 14.91
C MET A 66 -7.63 -9.76 14.90
N GLN A 67 -7.52 -8.56 14.32
CA GLN A 67 -8.57 -7.55 14.36
C GLN A 67 -9.52 -7.60 13.18
N CYS A 68 -9.05 -8.07 12.03
CA CYS A 68 -9.80 -8.07 10.78
C CYS A 68 -9.78 -9.46 10.12
N PRO A 69 -10.83 -9.86 9.39
CA PRO A 69 -10.85 -11.12 8.65
C PRO A 69 -9.99 -11.03 7.38
N VAL A 70 -8.69 -10.90 7.58
CA VAL A 70 -7.67 -10.81 6.53
C VAL A 70 -6.48 -11.71 6.84
N ARG A 71 -5.62 -11.95 5.85
CA ARG A 71 -4.31 -12.56 6.00
C ARG A 71 -3.27 -11.74 5.26
N ILE A 72 -2.14 -11.50 5.90
CA ILE A 72 -1.00 -10.81 5.26
C ILE A 72 -0.14 -11.88 4.58
N GLU A 73 -0.21 -11.97 3.25
CA GLU A 73 0.53 -12.96 2.46
C GLU A 73 1.97 -12.56 2.23
N GLN A 74 2.23 -11.26 2.13
CA GLN A 74 3.57 -10.72 1.94
C GLN A 74 3.67 -9.32 2.55
N TYR A 75 4.84 -9.04 3.13
CA TYR A 75 5.25 -7.71 3.55
C TYR A 75 6.77 -7.58 3.44
N GLY A 76 7.24 -6.63 2.67
CA GLY A 76 8.68 -6.43 2.46
C GLY A 76 8.98 -5.19 1.61
N LEU A 77 10.23 -5.01 1.28
CA LEU A 77 10.65 -3.99 0.33
C LEU A 77 10.14 -4.36 -1.07
N ARG A 78 9.82 -3.34 -1.84
CA ARG A 78 9.60 -3.46 -3.28
C ARG A 78 10.94 -3.24 -3.96
N ASP A 79 11.57 -4.35 -4.35
CA ASP A 79 12.88 -4.31 -5.01
C ASP A 79 12.82 -3.48 -6.30
N ASP A 80 13.92 -2.82 -6.61
CA ASP A 80 14.13 -1.99 -7.81
C ASP A 80 13.12 -0.84 -8.03
N SER A 81 12.34 -0.48 -7.00
CA SER A 81 11.37 0.62 -7.09
C SER A 81 11.98 2.02 -6.95
N CYS A 82 13.23 2.11 -6.56
CA CYS A 82 13.95 3.36 -6.33
C CYS A 82 14.60 3.89 -7.60
N GLY A 83 14.68 5.22 -7.73
CA GLY A 83 15.41 5.87 -8.81
C GLY A 83 16.93 5.80 -8.61
N ASP A 84 17.65 5.53 -9.68
CA ASP A 84 19.11 5.53 -9.69
C ASP A 84 19.67 6.95 -9.88
N GLY A 85 20.90 7.17 -9.42
CA GLY A 85 21.65 8.43 -9.54
C GLY A 85 23.04 8.26 -8.97
N GLU A 86 23.74 9.38 -8.72
CA GLU A 86 25.01 9.34 -7.98
C GLU A 86 24.81 8.72 -6.59
N TYR A 87 23.67 9.05 -5.97
CA TYR A 87 23.12 8.37 -4.79
C TYR A 87 21.75 7.84 -5.15
N ARG A 88 21.43 6.65 -4.68
CA ARG A 88 20.21 5.93 -5.01
C ARG A 88 19.04 6.37 -4.12
N GLY A 89 17.86 6.51 -4.66
CA GLY A 89 16.63 6.69 -3.90
C GLY A 89 16.34 5.50 -2.98
N GLY A 90 15.50 5.68 -1.97
CA GLY A 90 15.01 4.60 -1.12
C GLY A 90 13.94 3.80 -1.84
N CYS A 91 13.84 2.51 -1.56
CA CYS A 91 12.80 1.66 -2.11
C CYS A 91 11.46 1.83 -1.39
N GLY A 92 10.38 1.63 -2.10
CA GLY A 92 9.05 1.49 -1.55
C GLY A 92 8.81 0.13 -0.89
N MET A 93 7.57 -0.12 -0.49
CA MET A 93 7.16 -1.39 0.10
C MET A 93 6.17 -2.14 -0.79
N ARG A 94 6.09 -3.44 -0.58
CA ARG A 94 5.02 -4.29 -1.07
C ARG A 94 4.31 -4.95 0.11
N ARG A 95 2.98 -4.89 0.10
CA ARG A 95 2.13 -5.59 1.06
C ARG A 95 0.95 -6.21 0.32
N ASP A 96 0.79 -7.51 0.48
CA ASP A 96 -0.28 -8.30 -0.10
C ASP A 96 -1.23 -8.74 1.02
N VAL A 97 -2.50 -8.34 0.94
CA VAL A 97 -3.54 -8.62 1.94
C VAL A 97 -4.62 -9.47 1.31
N ARG A 98 -4.78 -10.71 1.79
CA ARG A 98 -5.87 -11.61 1.38
C ARG A 98 -7.11 -11.36 2.19
N ILE A 99 -8.25 -11.25 1.53
CA ILE A 99 -9.57 -11.10 2.14
C ILE A 99 -10.10 -12.47 2.57
N LEU A 100 -10.49 -12.61 3.83
CA LEU A 100 -11.09 -13.82 4.40
C LEU A 100 -12.59 -13.66 4.65
N SER A 101 -13.10 -12.42 4.71
CA SER A 101 -14.54 -12.14 4.73
C SER A 101 -15.22 -12.57 3.42
N ASP A 102 -16.47 -12.96 3.47
CA ASP A 102 -17.23 -13.40 2.28
C ASP A 102 -17.40 -12.27 1.25
N SER A 103 -17.40 -11.03 1.72
CA SER A 103 -17.39 -9.82 0.88
C SER A 103 -16.66 -8.70 1.60
N ALA A 104 -16.07 -7.79 0.82
CA ALA A 104 -15.48 -6.55 1.34
C ALA A 104 -15.51 -5.47 0.25
N SER A 105 -15.16 -4.26 0.64
CA SER A 105 -14.99 -3.11 -0.23
C SER A 105 -13.56 -2.59 -0.14
N LEU A 106 -13.02 -2.16 -1.27
CA LEU A 106 -11.72 -1.51 -1.37
C LEU A 106 -11.89 -0.06 -1.83
N SER A 107 -11.32 0.87 -1.07
CA SER A 107 -11.16 2.26 -1.50
C SER A 107 -9.69 2.66 -1.39
N VAL A 108 -9.19 3.34 -2.42
CA VAL A 108 -7.80 3.82 -2.48
C VAL A 108 -7.79 5.28 -2.88
N LEU A 109 -7.04 6.07 -2.13
CA LEU A 109 -6.67 7.44 -2.49
C LEU A 109 -5.15 7.55 -2.40
N ALA A 110 -4.49 7.51 -3.55
CA ALA A 110 -3.04 7.51 -3.62
C ALA A 110 -2.54 8.48 -4.68
N ASP A 111 -1.41 9.09 -4.38
CA ASP A 111 -0.67 9.92 -5.33
C ASP A 111 0.38 9.08 -6.07
N HIS A 112 1.10 9.68 -7.00
CA HIS A 112 2.18 9.04 -7.77
C HIS A 112 1.85 7.67 -8.40
N ALA A 113 0.58 7.41 -8.68
CA ALA A 113 0.17 6.18 -9.35
C ALA A 113 0.18 6.28 -10.89
N VAL A 114 0.27 7.50 -11.42
CA VAL A 114 0.39 7.80 -12.86
C VAL A 114 1.72 8.47 -13.15
N ILE A 115 2.06 9.50 -12.38
CA ILE A 115 3.33 10.22 -12.49
C ILE A 115 4.20 9.77 -11.33
N PRO A 116 5.27 8.99 -11.58
CA PRO A 116 6.15 8.51 -10.52
C PRO A 116 6.94 9.67 -9.88
N PRO A 117 7.55 9.46 -8.71
CA PRO A 117 8.50 10.40 -8.16
C PRO A 117 9.64 10.62 -9.15
N PHE A 118 9.90 11.86 -9.51
CA PHE A 118 10.94 12.18 -10.48
C PHE A 118 12.30 12.42 -9.82
N GLY A 119 13.37 12.10 -10.54
CA GLY A 119 14.73 12.44 -10.14
C GLY A 119 15.05 13.91 -10.40
N VAL A 120 16.00 14.44 -9.65
CA VAL A 120 16.55 15.80 -9.83
C VAL A 120 18.05 15.71 -10.09
N ALA A 121 18.63 16.78 -10.63
CA ALA A 121 20.08 16.88 -10.91
C ALA A 121 20.64 15.69 -11.73
N GLY A 122 19.87 15.19 -12.70
CA GLY A 122 20.28 14.09 -13.57
C GLY A 122 19.96 12.68 -13.04
N GLY A 123 19.37 12.56 -11.86
CA GLY A 123 18.89 11.27 -11.34
C GLY A 123 17.65 10.77 -12.07
N TYR A 124 17.42 9.46 -12.01
CA TYR A 124 16.25 8.81 -12.61
C TYR A 124 15.06 8.80 -11.68
N SER A 125 13.87 8.63 -12.26
CA SER A 125 12.62 8.48 -11.50
C SER A 125 12.57 7.13 -10.80
N GLY A 126 11.94 7.09 -9.63
CA GLY A 126 11.51 5.84 -9.03
C GLY A 126 10.26 5.27 -9.73
N ASP A 127 9.79 4.12 -9.26
CA ASP A 127 8.55 3.50 -9.76
C ASP A 127 7.29 4.22 -9.24
N ALA A 128 6.23 4.14 -10.01
CA ALA A 128 4.91 4.63 -9.58
C ALA A 128 4.29 3.72 -8.52
N ASN A 129 3.42 4.29 -7.68
CA ASN A 129 2.54 3.52 -6.81
C ASN A 129 1.62 2.60 -7.63
N ARG A 130 1.37 1.39 -7.14
CA ARG A 130 0.51 0.43 -7.79
C ARG A 130 -0.41 -0.26 -6.78
N PHE A 131 -1.71 -0.22 -7.06
CA PHE A 131 -2.74 -0.86 -6.25
C PHE A 131 -3.60 -1.73 -7.16
N VAL A 132 -3.54 -3.03 -6.97
CA VAL A 132 -4.25 -4.00 -7.81
C VAL A 132 -4.91 -5.07 -6.94
N VAL A 133 -5.90 -5.73 -7.51
CA VAL A 133 -6.55 -6.90 -6.92
C VAL A 133 -6.15 -8.14 -7.71
N ILE A 134 -5.76 -9.20 -7.02
CA ILE A 134 -5.49 -10.49 -7.62
C ILE A 134 -6.66 -11.41 -7.27
N ARG A 135 -7.39 -11.84 -8.29
CA ARG A 135 -8.53 -12.77 -8.20
C ARG A 135 -8.29 -13.94 -9.13
N ASP A 136 -8.32 -15.16 -8.60
CA ASP A 136 -8.08 -16.40 -9.34
C ASP A 136 -6.80 -16.35 -10.19
N GLY A 137 -5.72 -15.81 -9.60
CA GLY A 137 -4.42 -15.65 -10.25
C GLY A 137 -4.34 -14.53 -11.30
N LYS A 138 -5.44 -13.82 -11.57
CA LYS A 138 -5.49 -12.71 -12.53
C LYS A 138 -5.39 -11.37 -11.81
N THR A 139 -4.56 -10.48 -12.36
CA THR A 139 -4.45 -9.10 -11.87
C THR A 139 -5.58 -8.25 -12.45
N ILE A 140 -6.31 -7.59 -11.58
CA ILE A 140 -7.41 -6.68 -11.90
C ILE A 140 -6.99 -5.27 -11.50
N GLN A 141 -7.14 -4.32 -12.41
CA GLN A 141 -7.03 -2.90 -12.11
C GLN A 141 -8.40 -2.43 -11.57
N PRO A 142 -8.52 -2.04 -10.28
CA PRO A 142 -9.82 -1.79 -9.66
C PRO A 142 -10.48 -0.47 -10.10
N SER A 143 -9.76 0.37 -10.82
CA SER A 143 -10.27 1.64 -11.36
C SER A 143 -9.54 2.00 -12.66
N PRO A 144 -10.21 2.65 -13.62
CA PRO A 144 -9.53 3.19 -14.80
C PRO A 144 -8.51 4.28 -14.49
N VAL A 145 -8.63 4.93 -13.33
CA VAL A 145 -7.67 5.92 -12.83
C VAL A 145 -6.82 5.26 -11.75
N PRO A 146 -5.55 4.92 -12.02
CA PRO A 146 -4.67 4.31 -11.03
C PRO A 146 -4.60 5.14 -9.74
N GLY A 147 -4.64 4.46 -8.60
CA GLY A 147 -4.56 5.11 -7.28
C GLY A 147 -5.83 5.86 -6.83
N LYS A 148 -6.90 5.84 -7.61
CA LYS A 148 -8.20 6.43 -7.26
C LYS A 148 -9.29 5.36 -7.39
N VAL A 149 -9.60 4.70 -6.30
CA VAL A 149 -10.58 3.61 -6.24
C VAL A 149 -11.64 3.98 -5.22
N GLY A 150 -12.88 3.93 -5.64
CA GLY A 150 -14.05 4.10 -4.76
C GLY A 150 -14.89 2.84 -4.76
N ASP A 151 -15.00 2.22 -3.59
CA ASP A 151 -15.96 1.13 -3.32
C ASP A 151 -15.87 -0.07 -4.30
N PHE A 152 -14.65 -0.52 -4.62
CA PHE A 152 -14.47 -1.70 -5.44
C PHE A 152 -14.82 -2.97 -4.65
N ALA A 153 -15.74 -3.78 -5.20
CA ALA A 153 -16.19 -5.02 -4.56
C ALA A 153 -15.09 -6.09 -4.53
N LEU A 154 -14.69 -6.48 -3.33
CA LEU A 154 -13.80 -7.60 -3.07
C LEU A 154 -14.59 -8.85 -2.71
N LEU A 155 -14.06 -9.99 -3.12
CA LEU A 155 -14.57 -11.32 -2.81
C LEU A 155 -13.61 -12.06 -1.89
N LYS A 156 -14.13 -13.05 -1.18
CA LYS A 156 -13.30 -13.97 -0.37
C LYS A 156 -12.21 -14.61 -1.23
N GLY A 157 -10.98 -14.52 -0.75
CA GLY A 157 -9.80 -15.04 -1.44
C GLY A 157 -9.07 -14.03 -2.32
N ASP A 158 -9.67 -12.88 -2.63
CA ASP A 158 -8.97 -11.79 -3.32
C ASP A 158 -7.75 -11.35 -2.53
N ILE A 159 -6.69 -10.99 -3.25
CA ILE A 159 -5.50 -10.38 -2.65
C ILE A 159 -5.43 -8.93 -3.12
N VAL A 160 -5.48 -8.02 -2.18
CA VAL A 160 -5.17 -6.60 -2.43
C VAL A 160 -3.66 -6.43 -2.35
N ARG A 161 -3.04 -6.14 -3.48
CA ARG A 161 -1.61 -5.84 -3.57
C ARG A 161 -1.39 -4.34 -3.56
N MET A 162 -0.58 -3.90 -2.62
CA MET A 162 -0.15 -2.52 -2.43
C MET A 162 1.36 -2.45 -2.67
N GLU A 163 1.76 -1.71 -3.69
CA GLU A 163 3.16 -1.46 -4.05
C GLU A 163 3.37 0.06 -4.05
N SER A 164 4.15 0.56 -3.10
CA SER A 164 4.45 1.99 -3.02
C SER A 164 5.65 2.37 -3.88
N SER A 165 5.75 3.66 -4.18
CA SER A 165 6.87 4.25 -4.93
C SER A 165 8.18 4.21 -4.12
N GLY A 166 9.28 4.16 -4.83
CA GLY A 166 10.62 4.37 -4.28
C GLY A 166 11.06 5.83 -4.35
#